data_0e9aea576dd4124be7fe098783550a6f
#
_entry.id   0e9aea576dd4124be7fe098783550a6f
#
_cell.length_a   1.000
_cell.length_b   1.000
_cell.length_c   1.000
_cell.angle_alpha   90.00
_cell.angle_beta   90.00
_cell.angle_gamma   90.00
#
_symmetry.space_group_name_H-M   'P 1'
#
loop_
_entity.id
_entity.type
_entity.pdbx_description
1 polymer ?
#
loop_
_entity_poly.entity_id
_entity_poly.type
_entity_poly.pdbx_seq_one_letter_code
_entity_poly.pdbx_strand_id
1 'polypeptide(L)'
;LNGTVVRAQLLSGEESMVCGSTVAAAGYVSVEVSTNGLDFTSDGAQYESVWSVVSGVAPRSGPVTGGTVVTLTGTGLVASGARCRFGASSPVAASVDSASEARCVSPPSGATGWAALELLSFDESVGGGSFLYDERVWVSAVVPLLGPVEGGTRLTVLGSHFKETTTLACRFGRGSGASVAARYIDSSEVECATPVQSGVSARSVEVSVNGQQYTSFGVAYTYVASAAVSWVWPVRGPAEGGAPLTVHGSGFTASSEALGYLQCRLNGTVVRAQLLSGEESMV
;
A
#
# COMPACT_ATOMS: atom_id res chain seq x y z
N LEU A 1 44.44 12.24 -7.21
CA LEU A 1 43.86 11.37 -6.17
C LEU A 1 44.96 10.95 -5.20
N ASN A 2 45.38 11.89 -4.33
CA ASN A 2 46.42 11.65 -3.31
C ASN A 2 47.71 11.01 -3.85
N GLY A 3 48.12 11.39 -5.08
CA GLY A 3 49.31 10.88 -5.75
C GLY A 3 49.18 9.48 -6.40
N THR A 4 48.02 8.86 -6.40
CA THR A 4 47.82 7.56 -7.06
C THR A 4 47.49 7.75 -8.55
N VAL A 5 48.31 7.22 -9.41
CA VAL A 5 48.12 7.25 -10.86
C VAL A 5 47.32 6.03 -11.32
N VAL A 6 46.27 6.27 -12.09
CA VAL A 6 45.44 5.26 -12.70
C VAL A 6 45.42 5.39 -14.21
N ARG A 7 45.26 4.29 -14.93
CA ARG A 7 45.13 4.33 -16.38
C ARG A 7 43.78 4.93 -16.78
N ALA A 8 43.79 5.85 -17.72
CA ALA A 8 42.63 6.39 -18.38
C ALA A 8 42.30 5.61 -19.65
N GLN A 9 41.01 5.48 -19.97
CA GLN A 9 40.52 4.90 -21.22
C GLN A 9 39.73 5.96 -21.99
N LEU A 10 40.13 6.23 -23.22
CA LEU A 10 39.41 7.16 -24.10
C LEU A 10 38.03 6.60 -24.47
N LEU A 11 37.05 7.47 -24.43
CA LEU A 11 35.73 7.18 -25.00
C LEU A 11 35.70 7.60 -26.46
N SER A 12 34.80 7.02 -27.25
CA SER A 12 34.66 7.33 -28.68
C SER A 12 34.36 8.84 -28.87
N GLY A 13 35.27 9.54 -29.58
CA GLY A 13 35.15 10.96 -29.89
C GLY A 13 36.27 11.85 -29.34
N GLU A 14 37.28 11.31 -28.67
CA GLU A 14 38.53 11.96 -28.18
C GLU A 14 38.37 13.14 -27.17
N GLU A 15 37.13 13.57 -26.85
CA GLU A 15 36.87 14.68 -25.92
C GLU A 15 36.58 14.21 -24.48
N SER A 16 36.49 12.88 -24.23
CA SER A 16 36.23 12.34 -22.92
C SER A 16 36.98 11.05 -22.62
N MET A 17 37.27 10.81 -21.36
CA MET A 17 37.96 9.62 -20.90
C MET A 17 37.37 9.13 -19.57
N VAL A 18 37.55 7.86 -19.29
CA VAL A 18 37.17 7.24 -18.02
C VAL A 18 38.42 6.86 -17.24
N CYS A 19 38.46 7.29 -15.98
CA CYS A 19 39.46 6.84 -15.01
C CYS A 19 38.77 6.09 -13.89
N GLY A 20 39.29 4.92 -13.49
CA GLY A 20 38.82 4.23 -12.29
C GLY A 20 39.16 5.05 -11.04
N SER A 21 38.20 5.28 -10.15
CA SER A 21 38.49 5.88 -8.83
C SER A 21 39.23 4.88 -7.97
N THR A 22 40.18 5.38 -7.18
CA THR A 22 40.87 4.58 -6.16
C THR A 22 40.23 4.80 -4.81
N VAL A 23 40.45 3.85 -3.88
CA VAL A 23 40.05 4.04 -2.47
C VAL A 23 40.70 5.31 -1.92
N ALA A 24 39.91 6.25 -1.46
CA ALA A 24 40.32 7.51 -0.86
C ALA A 24 39.58 7.77 0.44
N ALA A 25 40.12 8.63 1.28
CA ALA A 25 39.36 9.18 2.41
C ALA A 25 38.17 9.99 1.88
N ALA A 26 37.09 10.09 2.64
CA ALA A 26 35.99 10.98 2.27
C ALA A 26 36.45 12.43 2.19
N GLY A 27 35.97 13.14 1.19
CA GLY A 27 36.31 14.54 0.92
C GLY A 27 36.62 14.82 -0.54
N TYR A 28 37.03 16.04 -0.82
CA TYR A 28 37.38 16.46 -2.18
C TYR A 28 38.82 16.10 -2.51
N VAL A 29 39.04 15.55 -3.68
CA VAL A 29 40.36 15.19 -4.21
C VAL A 29 40.53 15.81 -5.59
N SER A 30 41.72 16.37 -5.87
CA SER A 30 42.02 16.90 -7.19
C SER A 30 42.14 15.80 -8.23
N VAL A 31 41.59 16.05 -9.41
CA VAL A 31 41.72 15.19 -10.58
C VAL A 31 42.62 15.88 -11.60
N GLU A 32 43.71 15.25 -11.89
CA GLU A 32 44.72 15.73 -12.83
C GLU A 32 44.96 14.68 -13.91
N VAL A 33 45.22 15.10 -15.11
CA VAL A 33 45.39 14.21 -16.27
C VAL A 33 46.79 14.44 -16.88
N SER A 34 47.40 13.35 -17.30
CA SER A 34 48.66 13.39 -18.07
C SER A 34 48.51 12.59 -19.36
N THR A 35 49.02 13.15 -20.46
CA THR A 35 49.10 12.49 -21.77
C THR A 35 50.47 11.84 -22.04
N ASN A 36 51.48 12.18 -21.27
CA ASN A 36 52.83 11.64 -21.43
C ASN A 36 53.35 10.89 -20.20
N GLY A 37 52.53 10.79 -19.13
CA GLY A 37 52.85 10.08 -17.88
C GLY A 37 53.81 10.86 -16.95
N LEU A 38 54.19 12.09 -17.26
CA LEU A 38 55.13 12.90 -16.50
C LEU A 38 54.52 14.25 -16.07
N ASP A 39 53.90 14.95 -17.01
CA ASP A 39 53.32 16.26 -16.78
C ASP A 39 51.80 16.11 -16.57
N PHE A 40 51.33 16.56 -15.40
CA PHE A 40 49.92 16.51 -15.05
C PHE A 40 49.29 17.90 -15.12
N THR A 41 48.01 17.96 -15.48
CA THR A 41 47.22 19.21 -15.45
C THR A 41 47.08 19.72 -14.02
N SER A 42 46.81 21.03 -13.90
CA SER A 42 46.58 21.70 -12.61
C SER A 42 45.31 22.56 -12.64
N ASP A 43 44.29 22.10 -13.36
CA ASP A 43 43.09 22.89 -13.65
C ASP A 43 42.11 22.98 -12.46
N GLY A 44 42.41 22.31 -11.34
CA GLY A 44 41.65 22.39 -10.11
C GLY A 44 40.33 21.62 -10.13
N ALA A 45 40.15 20.72 -11.13
CA ALA A 45 39.01 19.83 -11.15
C ALA A 45 38.99 18.92 -9.90
N GLN A 46 37.82 18.78 -9.28
CA GLN A 46 37.67 18.02 -8.05
C GLN A 46 36.68 16.91 -8.20
N TYR A 47 36.94 15.82 -7.50
CA TYR A 47 36.04 14.68 -7.29
C TYR A 47 35.76 14.55 -5.80
N GLU A 48 34.48 14.44 -5.44
CA GLU A 48 34.07 14.20 -4.06
C GLU A 48 33.97 12.67 -3.80
N SER A 49 34.79 12.20 -2.88
CA SER A 49 34.71 10.83 -2.36
C SER A 49 33.85 10.81 -1.09
N VAL A 50 32.81 10.01 -1.09
CA VAL A 50 31.86 9.92 0.02
C VAL A 50 31.73 8.49 0.53
N TRP A 51 31.56 8.34 1.85
CA TRP A 51 31.15 7.07 2.43
C TRP A 51 29.63 6.95 2.32
N SER A 52 29.17 5.94 1.59
CA SER A 52 27.75 5.61 1.50
C SER A 52 27.38 4.57 2.57
N VAL A 53 26.33 4.86 3.33
CA VAL A 53 25.82 3.96 4.38
C VAL A 53 24.29 3.97 4.32
N VAL A 54 23.68 2.77 4.27
CA VAL A 54 22.23 2.60 4.45
C VAL A 54 21.95 2.33 5.93
N SER A 55 21.09 3.14 6.54
CA SER A 55 20.71 3.03 7.95
C SER A 55 19.27 2.55 8.19
N GLY A 56 18.41 2.64 7.17
CA GLY A 56 17.01 2.26 7.28
C GLY A 56 16.39 1.76 5.99
N VAL A 57 15.34 0.94 6.15
CA VAL A 57 14.53 0.37 5.05
C VAL A 57 13.07 0.45 5.44
N ALA A 58 12.22 1.02 4.59
CA ALA A 58 10.77 1.13 4.80
C ALA A 58 9.99 1.13 3.47
N PRO A 59 8.90 0.36 3.33
CA PRO A 59 8.47 -0.69 4.25
C PRO A 59 9.44 -1.89 4.24
N ARG A 60 9.40 -2.69 5.31
CA ARG A 60 10.24 -3.90 5.43
C ARG A 60 9.58 -5.15 4.86
N SER A 61 8.37 -5.04 4.35
CA SER A 61 7.70 -6.18 3.71
C SER A 61 6.81 -5.77 2.56
N GLY A 62 6.51 -6.74 1.71
CA GLY A 62 5.58 -6.62 0.60
C GLY A 62 5.26 -7.97 -0.02
N PRO A 63 4.24 -8.04 -0.88
CA PRO A 63 3.79 -9.31 -1.44
C PRO A 63 4.84 -9.95 -2.35
N VAL A 64 4.83 -11.29 -2.43
CA VAL A 64 5.68 -12.06 -3.36
C VAL A 64 5.53 -11.66 -4.82
N THR A 65 4.42 -11.01 -5.18
CA THR A 65 4.21 -10.49 -6.54
C THR A 65 5.10 -9.29 -6.87
N GLY A 66 5.81 -8.75 -5.88
CA GLY A 66 6.65 -7.55 -6.04
C GLY A 66 5.85 -6.26 -6.15
N GLY A 67 6.48 -5.23 -6.69
CA GLY A 67 5.85 -3.92 -6.93
C GLY A 67 5.84 -2.98 -5.73
N THR A 68 6.41 -3.38 -4.59
CA THR A 68 6.53 -2.51 -3.41
C THR A 68 7.65 -1.51 -3.63
N VAL A 69 7.32 -0.22 -3.53
CA VAL A 69 8.33 0.85 -3.48
C VAL A 69 8.95 0.85 -2.09
N VAL A 70 10.22 0.51 -2.03
CA VAL A 70 11.01 0.45 -0.79
C VAL A 70 11.94 1.65 -0.75
N THR A 71 11.84 2.44 0.31
CA THR A 71 12.71 3.57 0.59
C THR A 71 13.87 3.11 1.47
N LEU A 72 15.09 3.38 1.04
CA LEU A 72 16.31 3.22 1.82
C LEU A 72 16.76 4.59 2.30
N THR A 73 16.97 4.73 3.59
CA THR A 73 17.52 5.95 4.19
C THR A 73 18.97 5.73 4.59
N GLY A 74 19.78 6.78 4.48
CA GLY A 74 21.20 6.63 4.74
C GLY A 74 21.95 7.96 4.69
N THR A 75 23.24 7.87 4.38
CA THR A 75 24.10 9.04 4.15
C THR A 75 25.04 8.78 2.98
N GLY A 76 25.43 9.83 2.26
CA GLY A 76 26.37 9.74 1.15
C GLY A 76 25.87 8.91 -0.04
N LEU A 77 24.54 8.74 -0.21
CA LEU A 77 23.99 7.96 -1.31
C LEU A 77 24.24 8.69 -2.64
N VAL A 78 24.77 7.95 -3.62
CA VAL A 78 25.09 8.51 -4.95
C VAL A 78 24.21 7.87 -6.03
N ALA A 79 23.72 8.71 -6.96
CA ALA A 79 22.78 8.30 -8.00
C ALA A 79 23.44 7.47 -9.10
N SER A 80 24.73 7.68 -9.37
CA SER A 80 25.42 7.05 -10.49
C SER A 80 25.54 5.54 -10.30
N GLY A 81 24.91 4.78 -11.23
CA GLY A 81 24.94 3.33 -11.19
C GLY A 81 24.17 2.67 -10.04
N ALA A 82 23.31 3.41 -9.34
CA ALA A 82 22.58 2.90 -8.18
C ALA A 82 21.59 1.80 -8.57
N ARG A 83 21.64 0.67 -7.86
CA ARG A 83 20.74 -0.48 -8.03
C ARG A 83 20.39 -1.08 -6.67
N CYS A 84 19.28 -1.81 -6.60
CA CYS A 84 18.92 -2.61 -5.44
C CYS A 84 18.92 -4.09 -5.79
N ARG A 85 19.43 -4.93 -4.91
CA ARG A 85 19.37 -6.38 -5.00
C ARG A 85 18.55 -6.94 -3.85
N PHE A 86 17.55 -7.75 -4.17
CA PHE A 86 16.69 -8.44 -3.22
C PHE A 86 17.03 -9.94 -3.21
N GLY A 87 17.81 -10.37 -2.21
CA GLY A 87 18.30 -11.75 -2.12
C GLY A 87 19.12 -12.14 -3.35
N ALA A 88 18.75 -13.25 -3.98
CA ALA A 88 19.40 -13.76 -5.19
C ALA A 88 18.86 -13.18 -6.50
N SER A 89 17.95 -12.20 -6.46
CA SER A 89 17.39 -11.61 -7.68
C SER A 89 18.43 -10.79 -8.44
N SER A 90 18.19 -10.59 -9.75
CA SER A 90 18.95 -9.61 -10.53
C SER A 90 18.73 -8.21 -9.97
N PRO A 91 19.77 -7.36 -9.90
CA PRO A 91 19.62 -6.01 -9.40
C PRO A 91 18.63 -5.19 -10.24
N VAL A 92 17.75 -4.46 -9.55
CA VAL A 92 16.78 -3.53 -10.14
C VAL A 92 17.30 -2.09 -10.00
N ALA A 93 16.88 -1.19 -10.91
CA ALA A 93 17.29 0.21 -10.83
C ALA A 93 16.83 0.85 -9.52
N ALA A 94 17.68 1.67 -8.93
CA ALA A 94 17.37 2.53 -7.81
C ALA A 94 17.23 3.99 -8.27
N SER A 95 16.24 4.70 -7.72
CA SER A 95 16.16 6.16 -7.82
C SER A 95 16.78 6.74 -6.55
N VAL A 96 17.82 7.53 -6.67
CA VAL A 96 18.41 8.26 -5.53
C VAL A 96 17.86 9.69 -5.57
N ASP A 97 16.99 9.99 -4.60
CA ASP A 97 16.30 11.28 -4.55
C ASP A 97 17.15 12.35 -3.84
N SER A 98 18.04 11.91 -2.97
CA SER A 98 19.01 12.78 -2.26
C SER A 98 20.20 11.97 -1.73
N ALA A 99 21.20 12.63 -1.17
CA ALA A 99 22.30 11.94 -0.48
C ALA A 99 21.86 11.14 0.76
N SER A 100 20.59 11.23 1.16
CA SER A 100 20.03 10.51 2.32
C SER A 100 18.87 9.57 1.99
N GLU A 101 18.38 9.56 0.75
CA GLU A 101 17.20 8.76 0.36
C GLU A 101 17.36 8.14 -1.03
N ALA A 102 17.11 6.84 -1.11
CA ALA A 102 17.01 6.10 -2.36
C ALA A 102 15.76 5.22 -2.36
N ARG A 103 15.20 4.94 -3.53
CA ARG A 103 13.99 4.11 -3.69
C ARG A 103 14.21 3.02 -4.72
N CYS A 104 13.66 1.85 -4.40
CA CYS A 104 13.66 0.69 -5.29
C CYS A 104 12.28 0.06 -5.33
N VAL A 105 11.95 -0.55 -6.45
CA VAL A 105 10.74 -1.36 -6.57
C VAL A 105 11.13 -2.82 -6.37
N SER A 106 10.49 -3.49 -5.40
CA SER A 106 10.76 -4.91 -5.16
C SER A 106 10.38 -5.75 -6.40
N PRO A 107 11.26 -6.61 -6.91
CA PRO A 107 10.91 -7.56 -7.96
C PRO A 107 9.98 -8.64 -7.41
N PRO A 108 9.27 -9.40 -8.28
CA PRO A 108 8.55 -10.58 -7.82
C PRO A 108 9.52 -11.63 -7.28
N SER A 109 9.09 -12.35 -6.24
CA SER A 109 9.82 -13.48 -5.65
C SER A 109 9.10 -14.80 -5.94
N GLY A 110 9.86 -15.86 -6.16
CA GLY A 110 9.30 -17.20 -6.32
C GLY A 110 8.87 -17.86 -5.00
N ALA A 111 9.20 -17.26 -3.85
CA ALA A 111 8.89 -17.79 -2.52
C ALA A 111 8.71 -16.66 -1.51
N THR A 112 7.96 -16.96 -0.46
CA THR A 112 7.84 -16.12 0.74
C THR A 112 9.09 -16.25 1.62
N GLY A 113 9.33 -15.25 2.44
CA GLY A 113 10.43 -15.27 3.40
C GLY A 113 11.33 -14.04 3.33
N TRP A 114 12.32 -14.02 4.22
CA TRP A 114 13.29 -12.93 4.30
C TRP A 114 14.29 -12.97 3.16
N ALA A 115 14.50 -11.84 2.51
CA ALA A 115 15.54 -11.61 1.53
C ALA A 115 16.46 -10.49 2.03
N ALA A 116 17.76 -10.62 1.84
CA ALA A 116 18.68 -9.51 2.02
C ALA A 116 18.35 -8.43 0.99
N LEU A 117 18.27 -7.18 1.42
CA LEU A 117 18.12 -6.03 0.54
C LEU A 117 19.42 -5.24 0.61
N GLU A 118 20.05 -5.05 -0.54
CA GLU A 118 21.28 -4.29 -0.65
C GLU A 118 21.12 -3.15 -1.66
N LEU A 119 21.63 -1.99 -1.30
CA LEU A 119 21.87 -0.91 -2.25
C LEU A 119 23.26 -1.10 -2.84
N LEU A 120 23.35 -1.10 -4.14
CA LEU A 120 24.60 -1.21 -4.90
C LEU A 120 24.92 0.15 -5.53
N SER A 121 26.17 0.54 -5.48
CA SER A 121 26.72 1.64 -6.26
C SER A 121 27.91 1.12 -7.06
N PHE A 122 27.87 1.23 -8.41
CA PHE A 122 28.84 0.61 -9.30
C PHE A 122 29.08 -0.89 -9.03
N ASP A 123 27.97 -1.63 -8.77
CA ASP A 123 27.93 -3.06 -8.43
C ASP A 123 28.58 -3.44 -7.07
N GLU A 124 29.06 -2.46 -6.29
CA GLU A 124 29.54 -2.65 -4.93
C GLU A 124 28.42 -2.38 -3.91
N SER A 125 28.31 -3.23 -2.87
CA SER A 125 27.30 -3.04 -1.83
C SER A 125 27.72 -1.90 -0.88
N VAL A 126 26.84 -0.89 -0.77
CA VAL A 126 27.01 0.23 0.15
C VAL A 126 26.18 0.08 1.42
N GLY A 127 25.55 -1.07 1.60
CA GLY A 127 24.73 -1.41 2.76
C GLY A 127 23.31 -1.76 2.37
N GLY A 128 22.48 -2.01 3.38
CA GLY A 128 21.11 -2.44 3.16
C GLY A 128 20.44 -2.91 4.44
N GLY A 129 19.53 -3.86 4.28
CA GLY A 129 18.75 -4.45 5.36
C GLY A 129 18.14 -5.76 4.95
N SER A 130 16.96 -6.04 5.48
CA SER A 130 16.18 -7.21 5.11
C SER A 130 14.78 -6.78 4.67
N PHE A 131 14.24 -7.48 3.67
CA PHE A 131 12.89 -7.32 3.16
C PHE A 131 12.17 -8.65 3.22
N LEU A 132 10.95 -8.66 3.77
CA LEU A 132 10.13 -9.85 3.88
C LEU A 132 9.16 -9.93 2.70
N TYR A 133 9.28 -10.98 1.91
CA TYR A 133 8.27 -11.33 0.93
C TYR A 133 7.12 -12.07 1.61
N ASP A 134 5.97 -11.41 1.65
CA ASP A 134 4.75 -11.89 2.29
C ASP A 134 3.90 -12.70 1.33
N GLU A 135 3.12 -13.63 1.89
CA GLU A 135 2.04 -14.28 1.15
C GLU A 135 1.03 -13.25 0.63
N ARG A 136 0.42 -13.61 -0.48
CA ARG A 136 -0.61 -12.76 -1.07
C ARG A 136 -1.83 -12.69 -0.17
N VAL A 137 -2.24 -11.49 0.19
CA VAL A 137 -3.49 -11.25 0.90
C VAL A 137 -4.68 -11.62 0.01
N TRP A 138 -5.66 -12.29 0.61
CA TRP A 138 -6.88 -12.71 -0.07
C TRP A 138 -8.10 -12.19 0.69
N VAL A 139 -9.09 -11.62 -0.03
CA VAL A 139 -10.41 -11.25 0.48
C VAL A 139 -11.43 -12.21 -0.09
N SER A 140 -12.19 -12.88 0.75
CA SER A 140 -13.19 -13.89 0.36
C SER A 140 -14.63 -13.40 0.50
N ALA A 141 -14.91 -12.58 1.51
CA ALA A 141 -16.25 -12.08 1.78
C ALA A 141 -16.23 -10.76 2.57
N VAL A 142 -17.35 -10.07 2.57
CA VAL A 142 -17.60 -8.91 3.43
C VAL A 142 -18.97 -9.05 4.11
N VAL A 143 -19.09 -8.59 5.35
CA VAL A 143 -20.33 -8.65 6.13
C VAL A 143 -20.50 -7.34 6.92
N PRO A 144 -21.65 -6.64 6.75
CA PRO A 144 -22.77 -6.92 5.86
C PRO A 144 -22.43 -6.66 4.38
N LEU A 145 -23.26 -7.17 3.45
CA LEU A 145 -23.07 -6.99 2.01
C LEU A 145 -23.57 -5.64 1.49
N LEU A 146 -24.35 -4.92 2.30
CA LEU A 146 -24.89 -3.61 1.93
C LEU A 146 -25.02 -2.70 3.15
N GLY A 147 -25.13 -1.40 2.90
CA GLY A 147 -25.39 -0.38 3.89
C GLY A 147 -25.58 1.01 3.27
N PRO A 148 -25.88 2.03 4.08
CA PRO A 148 -26.30 3.35 3.62
C PRO A 148 -25.17 4.12 2.91
N VAL A 149 -25.56 4.99 1.97
CA VAL A 149 -24.65 5.88 1.23
C VAL A 149 -23.89 6.85 2.13
N GLU A 150 -24.42 7.19 3.30
CA GLU A 150 -23.77 8.03 4.32
C GLU A 150 -22.52 7.35 4.93
N GLY A 151 -22.33 6.05 4.66
CA GLY A 151 -21.20 5.32 5.21
C GLY A 151 -21.34 5.02 6.70
N GLY A 152 -20.20 4.80 7.36
CA GLY A 152 -20.13 4.50 8.79
C GLY A 152 -20.52 3.06 9.15
N THR A 153 -20.91 2.23 8.20
CA THR A 153 -21.19 0.81 8.45
C THR A 153 -19.90 0.11 8.86
N ARG A 154 -19.92 -0.55 10.01
CA ARG A 154 -18.83 -1.42 10.45
C ARG A 154 -18.84 -2.68 9.60
N LEU A 155 -17.86 -2.81 8.75
CA LEU A 155 -17.72 -3.88 7.77
C LEU A 155 -16.65 -4.87 8.22
N THR A 156 -17.04 -6.10 8.46
CA THR A 156 -16.11 -7.21 8.62
C THR A 156 -15.67 -7.71 7.25
N VAL A 157 -14.38 -7.73 7.01
CA VAL A 157 -13.76 -8.27 5.79
C VAL A 157 -13.11 -9.59 6.14
N LEU A 158 -13.58 -10.65 5.53
CA LEU A 158 -13.08 -12.02 5.70
C LEU A 158 -12.09 -12.36 4.58
N GLY A 159 -11.05 -13.09 4.93
CA GLY A 159 -10.01 -13.42 3.96
C GLY A 159 -8.90 -14.28 4.52
N SER A 160 -7.67 -14.05 4.09
CA SER A 160 -6.49 -14.72 4.61
C SER A 160 -5.22 -13.87 4.46
N HIS A 161 -4.21 -14.18 5.28
CA HIS A 161 -2.90 -13.56 5.33
C HIS A 161 -2.94 -12.06 5.69
N PHE A 162 -3.98 -11.62 6.40
CA PHE A 162 -3.98 -10.30 6.99
C PHE A 162 -2.91 -10.20 8.08
N LYS A 163 -2.30 -9.02 8.19
CA LYS A 163 -1.25 -8.72 9.17
C LYS A 163 -1.55 -7.42 9.88
N GLU A 164 -1.23 -7.38 11.15
CA GLU A 164 -1.28 -6.13 11.92
C GLU A 164 -0.14 -5.22 11.48
N THR A 165 -0.48 -4.13 10.81
CA THR A 165 0.47 -3.11 10.36
C THR A 165 -0.14 -1.72 10.53
N THR A 166 0.70 -0.71 10.64
CA THR A 166 0.26 0.69 10.72
C THR A 166 -0.36 1.22 9.43
N THR A 167 -0.19 0.49 8.33
CA THR A 167 -0.67 0.83 6.98
C THR A 167 -1.81 -0.07 6.51
N LEU A 168 -2.35 -0.92 7.41
CA LEU A 168 -3.48 -1.79 7.11
C LEU A 168 -4.70 -0.94 6.75
N ALA A 169 -5.27 -1.15 5.57
CA ALA A 169 -6.33 -0.32 5.05
C ALA A 169 -7.29 -1.10 4.15
N CYS A 170 -8.56 -0.68 4.15
CA CYS A 170 -9.57 -1.08 3.17
C CYS A 170 -9.75 0.02 2.13
N ARG A 171 -9.94 -0.36 0.88
CA ARG A 171 -10.27 0.54 -0.22
C ARG A 171 -11.61 0.16 -0.84
N PHE A 172 -12.48 1.15 -1.03
CA PHE A 172 -13.80 0.99 -1.62
C PHE A 172 -13.81 1.52 -3.06
N GLY A 173 -13.80 0.60 -4.02
CA GLY A 173 -13.65 0.87 -5.45
C GLY A 173 -12.22 0.62 -5.94
N ARG A 174 -12.05 0.49 -7.26
CA ARG A 174 -10.76 0.25 -7.90
C ARG A 174 -9.98 1.55 -8.10
N GLY A 175 -8.67 1.43 -8.24
CA GLY A 175 -7.79 2.55 -8.55
C GLY A 175 -7.80 3.63 -7.48
N SER A 176 -8.42 4.77 -7.74
CA SER A 176 -8.54 5.92 -6.84
C SER A 176 -9.72 5.84 -5.86
N GLY A 177 -10.25 4.64 -5.60
CA GLY A 177 -11.30 4.43 -4.61
C GLY A 177 -10.91 4.94 -3.21
N ALA A 178 -11.93 5.33 -2.42
CA ALA A 178 -11.72 5.83 -1.06
C ALA A 178 -11.04 4.76 -0.19
N SER A 179 -9.97 5.13 0.49
CA SER A 179 -9.23 4.27 1.41
C SER A 179 -9.46 4.70 2.85
N VAL A 180 -9.68 3.74 3.73
CA VAL A 180 -9.88 3.95 5.17
C VAL A 180 -8.97 3.00 5.95
N ALA A 181 -8.50 3.43 7.11
CA ALA A 181 -7.74 2.56 8.00
C ALA A 181 -8.58 1.34 8.40
N ALA A 182 -7.95 0.18 8.47
CA ALA A 182 -8.57 -1.05 8.94
C ALA A 182 -8.06 -1.44 10.32
N ARG A 183 -8.95 -2.01 11.13
CA ARG A 183 -8.61 -2.62 12.41
C ARG A 183 -8.32 -4.10 12.19
N TYR A 184 -7.15 -4.55 12.59
CA TYR A 184 -6.78 -5.95 12.60
C TYR A 184 -7.53 -6.70 13.69
N ILE A 185 -8.13 -7.84 13.36
CA ILE A 185 -8.76 -8.76 14.32
C ILE A 185 -7.86 -10.01 14.42
N ASP A 186 -7.67 -10.70 13.28
CA ASP A 186 -6.76 -11.82 13.14
C ASP A 186 -6.30 -11.98 11.67
N SER A 187 -5.58 -13.06 11.36
CA SER A 187 -5.05 -13.30 10.00
C SER A 187 -6.13 -13.60 8.95
N SER A 188 -7.38 -13.80 9.36
CA SER A 188 -8.54 -14.11 8.51
C SER A 188 -9.61 -13.01 8.56
N GLU A 189 -9.49 -12.03 9.46
CA GLU A 189 -10.51 -11.02 9.68
C GLU A 189 -9.92 -9.63 9.95
N VAL A 190 -10.44 -8.63 9.23
CA VAL A 190 -10.21 -7.20 9.51
C VAL A 190 -11.53 -6.44 9.49
N GLU A 191 -11.58 -5.31 10.17
CA GLU A 191 -12.76 -4.46 10.28
C GLU A 191 -12.49 -3.07 9.71
N CYS A 192 -13.43 -2.55 8.89
CA CYS A 192 -13.36 -1.23 8.29
C CYS A 192 -14.70 -0.49 8.47
N ALA A 193 -14.65 0.83 8.61
CA ALA A 193 -15.84 1.66 8.48
C ALA A 193 -16.02 2.06 7.01
N THR A 194 -17.22 1.88 6.46
CA THR A 194 -17.48 2.26 5.07
C THR A 194 -17.42 3.78 4.90
N PRO A 195 -16.73 4.32 3.88
CA PRO A 195 -16.74 5.76 3.60
C PRO A 195 -18.08 6.22 3.03
N VAL A 196 -18.33 7.52 3.09
CA VAL A 196 -19.48 8.17 2.43
C VAL A 196 -19.39 7.99 0.91
N GLN A 197 -20.53 7.75 0.26
CA GLN A 197 -20.67 7.69 -1.20
C GLN A 197 -21.71 8.70 -1.68
N SER A 198 -21.49 9.24 -2.89
CA SER A 198 -22.38 10.22 -3.49
C SER A 198 -23.69 9.62 -4.04
N GLY A 199 -23.86 8.30 -4.01
CA GLY A 199 -25.06 7.64 -4.51
C GLY A 199 -25.01 6.12 -4.41
N VAL A 200 -26.15 5.52 -4.68
CA VAL A 200 -26.36 4.07 -4.70
C VAL A 200 -25.45 3.43 -5.74
N SER A 201 -24.60 2.51 -5.32
CA SER A 201 -23.64 1.82 -6.19
C SER A 201 -22.99 0.62 -5.49
N ALA A 202 -22.59 -0.37 -6.27
CA ALA A 202 -21.71 -1.43 -5.78
C ALA A 202 -20.24 -0.98 -5.90
N ARG A 203 -19.44 -1.26 -4.86
CA ARG A 203 -18.01 -0.99 -4.82
C ARG A 203 -17.25 -2.25 -4.45
N SER A 204 -16.15 -2.54 -5.13
CA SER A 204 -15.23 -3.58 -4.68
C SER A 204 -14.58 -3.16 -3.37
N VAL A 205 -14.46 -4.10 -2.44
CA VAL A 205 -13.71 -3.92 -1.19
C VAL A 205 -12.38 -4.64 -1.34
N GLU A 206 -11.31 -3.89 -1.21
CA GLU A 206 -9.95 -4.36 -1.34
C GLU A 206 -9.17 -4.05 -0.07
N VAL A 207 -8.21 -4.90 0.28
CA VAL A 207 -7.37 -4.73 1.49
C VAL A 207 -5.92 -4.60 1.10
N SER A 208 -5.20 -3.72 1.80
CA SER A 208 -3.75 -3.60 1.73
C SER A 208 -3.15 -3.70 3.12
N VAL A 209 -2.08 -4.48 3.27
CA VAL A 209 -1.31 -4.59 4.52
C VAL A 209 -0.09 -3.65 4.54
N ASN A 210 0.31 -3.09 3.39
CA ASN A 210 1.47 -2.20 3.30
C ASN A 210 1.14 -0.80 2.76
N GLY A 211 -0.14 -0.49 2.55
CA GLY A 211 -0.61 0.81 2.04
C GLY A 211 -0.35 1.04 0.54
N GLN A 212 0.30 0.12 -0.15
CA GLN A 212 0.68 0.26 -1.56
C GLN A 212 -0.05 -0.72 -2.46
N GLN A 213 0.05 -2.01 -2.20
CA GLN A 213 -0.60 -3.06 -2.99
C GLN A 213 -1.92 -3.47 -2.34
N TYR A 214 -3.01 -3.31 -3.07
CA TYR A 214 -4.34 -3.75 -2.68
C TYR A 214 -4.70 -5.06 -3.38
N THR A 215 -5.54 -5.86 -2.74
CA THR A 215 -6.18 -7.01 -3.39
C THR A 215 -6.93 -6.56 -4.65
N SER A 216 -7.37 -7.50 -5.48
CA SER A 216 -8.09 -7.18 -6.73
C SER A 216 -9.17 -8.22 -7.07
N PHE A 217 -9.76 -8.83 -6.04
CA PHE A 217 -10.67 -9.97 -6.20
C PHE A 217 -12.13 -9.57 -6.45
N GLY A 218 -12.46 -8.28 -6.28
CA GLY A 218 -13.77 -7.76 -6.66
C GLY A 218 -14.90 -8.16 -5.72
N VAL A 219 -14.62 -8.42 -4.44
CA VAL A 219 -15.68 -8.63 -3.43
C VAL A 219 -16.49 -7.35 -3.30
N ALA A 220 -17.80 -7.45 -3.55
CA ALA A 220 -18.67 -6.29 -3.67
C ALA A 220 -19.35 -5.95 -2.33
N TYR A 221 -19.41 -4.66 -2.03
CA TYR A 221 -20.27 -4.06 -1.05
C TYR A 221 -21.21 -3.08 -1.76
N THR A 222 -22.52 -3.13 -1.46
CA THR A 222 -23.52 -2.32 -2.11
C THR A 222 -23.96 -1.15 -1.22
N TYR A 223 -23.76 0.06 -1.70
CA TYR A 223 -24.34 1.25 -1.09
C TYR A 223 -25.78 1.41 -1.52
N VAL A 224 -26.68 1.54 -0.56
CA VAL A 224 -28.12 1.74 -0.76
C VAL A 224 -28.56 3.08 -0.20
N ALA A 225 -29.73 3.55 -0.63
CA ALA A 225 -30.33 4.73 -0.02
C ALA A 225 -30.60 4.48 1.46
N SER A 226 -30.44 5.51 2.29
CA SER A 226 -30.74 5.39 3.71
C SER A 226 -32.20 5.20 3.98
N ALA A 227 -32.53 4.29 4.86
CA ALA A 227 -33.89 4.07 5.30
C ALA A 227 -34.39 5.27 6.16
N ALA A 228 -35.61 5.72 5.88
CA ALA A 228 -36.27 6.74 6.66
C ALA A 228 -37.67 6.25 7.01
N VAL A 229 -38.10 6.49 8.25
CA VAL A 229 -39.43 6.19 8.73
C VAL A 229 -40.27 7.47 8.72
N SER A 230 -41.41 7.43 8.03
CA SER A 230 -42.36 8.55 7.94
C SER A 230 -43.45 8.44 8.99
N TRP A 231 -44.07 7.27 9.14
CA TRP A 231 -45.10 7.00 10.10
C TRP A 231 -45.28 5.50 10.33
N VAL A 232 -46.05 5.15 11.37
CA VAL A 232 -46.34 3.75 11.74
C VAL A 232 -47.82 3.53 11.98
N TRP A 233 -48.32 2.35 11.72
CA TRP A 233 -49.70 1.98 11.96
C TRP A 233 -49.79 0.50 12.45
N PRO A 234 -50.62 0.21 13.47
CA PRO A 234 -51.33 1.14 14.34
C PRO A 234 -50.37 1.92 15.26
N VAL A 235 -50.79 3.10 15.71
CA VAL A 235 -50.02 3.94 16.65
C VAL A 235 -50.10 3.48 18.09
N ARG A 236 -50.92 2.50 18.38
CA ARG A 236 -51.11 1.88 19.70
C ARG A 236 -51.28 0.37 19.58
N GLY A 237 -50.71 -0.33 20.53
CA GLY A 237 -50.79 -1.80 20.60
C GLY A 237 -50.78 -2.27 22.05
N PRO A 238 -50.99 -3.59 22.29
CA PRO A 238 -50.94 -4.18 23.65
C PRO A 238 -49.52 -4.04 24.22
N ALA A 239 -49.45 -3.84 25.53
CA ALA A 239 -48.17 -3.72 26.23
C ALA A 239 -47.40 -5.08 26.28
N GLU A 240 -48.13 -6.15 26.18
CA GLU A 240 -47.60 -7.49 26.15
C GLU A 240 -46.91 -7.82 24.83
N GLY A 241 -47.08 -6.97 23.81
CA GLY A 241 -46.48 -7.12 22.47
C GLY A 241 -47.30 -8.06 21.55
N GLY A 242 -46.69 -8.56 20.47
CA GLY A 242 -47.28 -9.52 19.54
C GLY A 242 -48.21 -8.94 18.49
N ALA A 243 -48.54 -7.64 18.53
CA ALA A 243 -49.32 -7.00 17.48
C ALA A 243 -48.46 -6.68 16.24
N PRO A 244 -48.94 -6.90 15.01
CA PRO A 244 -48.26 -6.50 13.82
C PRO A 244 -48.22 -4.94 13.74
N LEU A 245 -47.09 -4.42 13.30
CA LEU A 245 -46.82 -2.99 13.13
C LEU A 245 -46.38 -2.74 11.71
N THR A 246 -47.13 -1.94 10.95
CA THR A 246 -46.71 -1.50 9.62
C THR A 246 -45.94 -0.19 9.74
N VAL A 247 -44.75 -0.17 9.15
CA VAL A 247 -43.85 0.99 9.11
C VAL A 247 -43.82 1.53 7.69
N HIS A 248 -44.20 2.80 7.52
CA HIS A 248 -44.15 3.47 6.22
C HIS A 248 -42.97 4.42 6.18
N GLY A 249 -42.28 4.45 5.03
CA GLY A 249 -41.06 5.22 4.86
C GLY A 249 -40.43 5.05 3.50
N SER A 250 -39.15 5.28 3.41
CA SER A 250 -38.37 5.12 2.20
C SER A 250 -37.05 4.39 2.45
N GLY A 251 -36.42 3.92 1.36
CA GLY A 251 -35.12 3.25 1.45
C GLY A 251 -35.21 1.77 1.90
N PHE A 252 -36.39 1.21 2.05
CA PHE A 252 -36.58 -0.23 2.29
C PHE A 252 -36.37 -0.99 0.97
N THR A 253 -35.51 -2.02 0.98
CA THR A 253 -35.13 -2.69 -0.26
C THR A 253 -35.37 -4.21 -0.18
N ALA A 254 -35.81 -4.81 -1.28
CA ALA A 254 -35.94 -6.26 -1.39
C ALA A 254 -34.61 -6.98 -1.15
N SER A 255 -33.48 -6.37 -1.50
CA SER A 255 -32.15 -6.91 -1.21
C SER A 255 -31.88 -7.00 0.29
N SER A 256 -32.30 -5.98 1.07
CA SER A 256 -32.17 -6.00 2.54
C SER A 256 -33.02 -7.09 3.16
N GLU A 257 -34.23 -7.32 2.65
CA GLU A 257 -35.12 -8.39 3.09
C GLU A 257 -34.52 -9.76 2.76
N ALA A 258 -34.11 -9.98 1.50
CA ALA A 258 -33.56 -11.24 1.03
C ALA A 258 -32.30 -11.67 1.81
N LEU A 259 -31.49 -10.70 2.25
CA LEU A 259 -30.32 -10.92 3.08
C LEU A 259 -30.63 -11.02 4.58
N GLY A 260 -31.90 -10.85 4.99
CA GLY A 260 -32.31 -10.86 6.39
C GLY A 260 -31.85 -9.65 7.20
N TYR A 261 -31.50 -8.54 6.52
CA TYR A 261 -31.03 -7.30 7.14
C TYR A 261 -32.18 -6.34 7.47
N LEU A 262 -33.38 -6.57 6.88
CA LEU A 262 -34.55 -5.74 7.15
C LEU A 262 -35.09 -6.05 8.54
N GLN A 263 -34.98 -5.07 9.46
CA GLN A 263 -35.31 -5.23 10.86
C GLN A 263 -35.89 -3.96 11.44
N CYS A 264 -36.81 -4.09 12.39
CA CYS A 264 -37.27 -3.00 13.24
C CYS A 264 -36.67 -3.10 14.64
N ARG A 265 -36.37 -1.97 15.26
CA ARG A 265 -35.93 -1.89 16.62
C ARG A 265 -36.92 -1.05 17.44
N LEU A 266 -37.57 -1.70 18.40
CA LEU A 266 -38.54 -1.08 19.31
C LEU A 266 -37.97 -1.11 20.72
N ASN A 267 -37.66 0.07 21.24
CA ASN A 267 -37.07 0.25 22.58
C ASN A 267 -35.91 -0.74 22.88
N GLY A 268 -35.00 -0.92 21.88
CA GLY A 268 -33.83 -1.81 22.02
C GLY A 268 -34.05 -3.26 21.56
N THR A 269 -35.29 -3.72 21.50
CA THR A 269 -35.61 -5.07 20.98
C THR A 269 -35.68 -5.07 19.47
N VAL A 270 -34.92 -5.97 18.84
CA VAL A 270 -34.85 -6.12 17.38
C VAL A 270 -35.78 -7.24 16.93
N VAL A 271 -36.63 -6.95 15.94
CA VAL A 271 -37.53 -7.91 15.29
C VAL A 271 -37.32 -7.90 13.79
N ARG A 272 -37.46 -9.05 13.14
CA ARG A 272 -37.43 -9.12 11.65
C ARG A 272 -38.64 -8.40 11.07
N ALA A 273 -38.40 -7.73 9.96
CA ALA A 273 -39.44 -7.12 9.16
C ALA A 273 -39.53 -7.76 7.78
N GLN A 274 -40.70 -7.63 7.15
CA GLN A 274 -40.95 -8.06 5.76
C GLN A 274 -41.40 -6.86 4.95
N LEU A 275 -40.97 -6.81 3.70
CA LEU A 275 -41.40 -5.78 2.77
C LEU A 275 -42.78 -6.14 2.22
N LEU A 276 -43.72 -5.19 2.31
CA LEU A 276 -45.03 -5.36 1.69
C LEU A 276 -44.94 -5.09 0.19
N SER A 277 -45.44 -6.00 -0.64
CA SER A 277 -45.41 -5.85 -2.09
C SER A 277 -46.28 -4.69 -2.56
N GLY A 278 -45.66 -3.76 -3.28
CA GLY A 278 -46.35 -2.63 -3.95
C GLY A 278 -46.35 -1.31 -3.19
N GLU A 279 -45.77 -1.22 -2.00
CA GLU A 279 -45.67 0.01 -1.22
C GLU A 279 -44.28 0.17 -0.59
N GLU A 280 -43.84 1.40 -0.34
CA GLU A 280 -42.66 1.71 0.48
C GLU A 280 -43.00 1.50 1.99
N SER A 281 -43.46 0.31 2.33
CA SER A 281 -43.87 -0.09 3.67
C SER A 281 -43.36 -1.47 4.05
N MET A 282 -43.23 -1.73 5.33
CA MET A 282 -42.82 -3.04 5.90
C MET A 282 -43.66 -3.39 7.13
N VAL A 283 -43.81 -4.69 7.42
CA VAL A 283 -44.46 -5.23 8.59
C VAL A 283 -43.45 -5.94 9.49
#